data_67748a0a2fda32e703b6fade2cf1ec88
#
_entry.id   67748a0a2fda32e703b6fade2cf1ec88
#
_cell.length_a   1.000
_cell.length_b   1.000
_cell.length_c   1.000
_cell.angle_alpha   90.00
_cell.angle_beta   90.00
_cell.angle_gamma   90.00
#
_symmetry.space_group_name_H-M   'P 1'
#
loop_
_entity.id
_entity.type
_entity.pdbx_description
1 polymer ?
#
loop_
_entity_poly.entity_id
_entity_poly.type
_entity_poly.pdbx_seq_one_letter_code
_entity_poly.pdbx_strand_id
1 'polypeptide(L)'
;MYNKSKPMHIVLIRHGQTPGNLEKRYVGSTDEPLLPEAAGRLTELRNGILHEECERAELLFSSPMKRCVQTAEILCPSLTPYLMEDFRECDFGRFEYKNYRDLSGDPDYQRWIDSMGTLPFPDGESREVFSLRCCSAFLNAIRIGQREKADRLFFVVHGGTIMSILERWALPHRDYYEWQCGNGCGFTAELCPGQDQNFSLSNITSFS
;
A
#
# COMPACT_ATOMS: atom_id res chain seq x y z
N MET A 1 -20.37 11.16 -29.63
CA MET A 1 -18.98 11.48 -29.29
C MET A 1 -18.74 10.96 -27.89
N TYR A 2 -17.98 9.88 -27.72
CA TYR A 2 -17.58 9.40 -26.40
C TYR A 2 -16.65 10.44 -25.80
N ASN A 3 -17.15 11.14 -24.77
CA ASN A 3 -16.31 12.00 -23.95
C ASN A 3 -15.30 11.07 -23.25
N LYS A 4 -14.04 11.02 -23.71
CA LYS A 4 -12.98 10.34 -22.99
C LYS A 4 -12.79 11.11 -21.70
N SER A 5 -13.46 10.66 -20.62
CA SER A 5 -13.15 11.14 -19.28
C SER A 5 -11.62 10.98 -19.07
N LYS A 6 -11.00 11.99 -18.53
CA LYS A 6 -9.58 11.96 -18.16
C LYS A 6 -9.35 10.73 -17.28
N PRO A 7 -8.29 9.94 -17.50
CA PRO A 7 -8.01 8.80 -16.63
C PRO A 7 -7.80 9.30 -15.20
N MET A 8 -8.30 8.54 -14.23
CA MET A 8 -8.10 8.83 -12.82
C MET A 8 -6.65 8.54 -12.44
N HIS A 9 -5.98 9.51 -11.85
CA HIS A 9 -4.60 9.39 -11.41
C HIS A 9 -4.52 8.81 -9.99
N ILE A 10 -3.68 7.80 -9.80
CA ILE A 10 -3.56 7.02 -8.58
C ILE A 10 -2.13 7.16 -8.05
N VAL A 11 -1.98 7.50 -6.78
CA VAL A 11 -0.70 7.44 -6.05
C VAL A 11 -0.82 6.37 -4.98
N LEU A 12 0.08 5.39 -4.97
CA LEU A 12 0.19 4.34 -3.96
C LEU A 12 1.53 4.52 -3.24
N ILE A 13 1.52 4.84 -1.95
CA ILE A 13 2.75 4.96 -1.17
C ILE A 13 2.73 4.03 0.04
N ARG A 14 3.86 3.35 0.27
CA ARG A 14 4.11 2.62 1.51
C ARG A 14 4.45 3.61 2.62
N HIS A 15 3.83 3.45 3.78
CA HIS A 15 4.10 4.27 4.97
C HIS A 15 5.61 4.44 5.24
N GLY A 16 5.98 5.49 5.95
CA GLY A 16 7.34 5.75 6.40
C GLY A 16 7.88 4.66 7.32
N GLN A 17 9.18 4.68 7.57
CA GLN A 17 9.87 3.64 8.34
C GLN A 17 9.47 3.68 9.82
N THR A 18 9.33 2.50 10.43
CA THR A 18 9.03 2.27 11.83
C THR A 18 10.19 1.54 12.52
N PRO A 19 10.25 1.47 13.88
CA PRO A 19 11.27 0.70 14.59
C PRO A 19 11.35 -0.75 14.13
N GLY A 20 10.22 -1.44 14.01
CA GLY A 20 10.20 -2.83 13.56
C GLY A 20 10.68 -3.00 12.12
N ASN A 21 10.43 -2.03 11.23
CA ASN A 21 10.98 -2.06 9.86
C ASN A 21 12.51 -1.93 9.86
N LEU A 22 13.08 -1.10 10.74
CA LEU A 22 14.53 -0.96 10.88
C LEU A 22 15.17 -2.28 11.31
N GLU A 23 14.50 -3.02 12.18
CA GLU A 23 14.93 -4.33 12.67
C GLU A 23 14.55 -5.50 11.75
N LYS A 24 13.94 -5.20 10.59
CA LYS A 24 13.45 -6.20 9.61
C LYS A 24 12.46 -7.20 10.21
N ARG A 25 11.58 -6.72 11.10
CA ARG A 25 10.50 -7.50 11.71
C ARG A 25 9.28 -7.60 10.81
N TYR A 26 8.53 -8.65 10.95
CA TYR A 26 7.16 -8.75 10.42
C TYR A 26 6.25 -7.86 11.27
N VAL A 27 5.87 -6.70 10.75
CA VAL A 27 5.06 -5.69 11.46
C VAL A 27 3.69 -5.61 10.82
N GLY A 28 2.77 -6.42 11.25
CA GLY A 28 1.39 -6.52 10.78
C GLY A 28 0.40 -5.82 11.70
N SER A 29 -0.12 -6.57 12.67
CA SER A 29 -1.09 -6.10 13.66
C SER A 29 -0.50 -5.15 14.70
N THR A 30 0.81 -5.19 14.92
CA THR A 30 1.51 -4.26 15.81
C THR A 30 1.38 -2.82 15.30
N ASP A 31 0.80 -1.95 16.12
CA ASP A 31 0.50 -0.57 15.74
C ASP A 31 1.53 0.41 16.29
N GLU A 32 2.71 0.42 15.69
CA GLU A 32 3.82 1.30 16.05
C GLU A 32 3.85 2.61 15.24
N PRO A 33 4.37 3.70 15.82
CA PRO A 33 4.52 4.97 15.12
C PRO A 33 5.72 4.97 14.16
N LEU A 34 5.79 6.04 13.36
CA LEU A 34 6.98 6.31 12.54
C LEU A 34 8.20 6.60 13.40
N LEU A 35 9.39 6.28 12.87
CA LEU A 35 10.64 6.81 13.39
C LEU A 35 10.70 8.34 13.17
N PRO A 36 11.31 9.11 14.08
CA PRO A 36 11.48 10.57 13.90
C PRO A 36 12.16 10.93 12.58
N GLU A 37 13.19 10.18 12.19
CA GLU A 37 13.93 10.39 10.94
C GLU A 37 13.08 10.10 9.70
N ALA A 38 12.11 9.19 9.82
CA ALA A 38 11.19 8.90 8.72
C ALA A 38 10.27 10.09 8.43
N ALA A 39 9.85 10.83 9.46
CA ALA A 39 9.04 12.04 9.30
C ALA A 39 9.81 13.12 8.51
N GLY A 40 11.09 13.31 8.77
CA GLY A 40 11.97 14.21 8.03
C GLY A 40 12.03 13.83 6.53
N ARG A 41 12.31 12.55 6.25
CA ARG A 41 12.37 12.04 4.86
C ARG A 41 11.04 12.20 4.12
N LEU A 42 9.91 11.94 4.77
CA LEU A 42 8.59 12.14 4.16
C LEU A 42 8.33 13.62 3.84
N THR A 43 8.80 14.54 4.71
CA THR A 43 8.72 15.98 4.45
C THR A 43 9.57 16.38 3.24
N GLU A 44 10.76 15.82 3.09
CA GLU A 44 11.61 16.03 1.92
C GLU A 44 10.95 15.51 0.65
N LEU A 45 10.36 14.30 0.69
CA LEU A 45 9.61 13.72 -0.45
C LEU A 45 8.43 14.62 -0.86
N ARG A 46 7.65 15.08 0.13
CA ARG A 46 6.53 16.01 -0.11
C ARG A 46 6.97 17.31 -0.78
N ASN A 47 8.07 17.89 -0.34
CA ASN A 47 8.58 19.15 -0.88
C ASN A 47 9.38 18.98 -2.19
N GLY A 48 9.76 17.74 -2.50
CA GLY A 48 10.55 17.36 -3.68
C GLY A 48 9.69 16.64 -4.73
N ILE A 49 10.02 15.35 -4.94
CA ILE A 49 9.45 14.56 -6.05
C ILE A 49 7.94 14.32 -5.96
N LEU A 50 7.36 14.36 -4.76
CA LEU A 50 5.92 14.20 -4.55
C LEU A 50 5.17 15.53 -4.40
N HIS A 51 5.83 16.66 -4.58
CA HIS A 51 5.20 17.97 -4.37
C HIS A 51 3.91 18.12 -5.17
N GLU A 52 3.98 17.91 -6.47
CA GLU A 52 2.81 18.02 -7.34
C GLU A 52 1.71 17.01 -7.00
N GLU A 53 2.11 15.77 -6.65
CA GLU A 53 1.17 14.71 -6.29
C GLU A 53 0.42 15.03 -5.00
N CYS A 54 1.13 15.53 -3.98
CA CYS A 54 0.55 15.91 -2.69
C CYS A 54 -0.37 17.13 -2.80
N GLU A 55 0.05 18.17 -3.53
CA GLU A 55 -0.75 19.41 -3.68
C GLU A 55 -1.99 19.22 -4.55
N ARG A 56 -1.97 18.27 -5.49
CA ARG A 56 -3.09 18.01 -6.41
C ARG A 56 -3.95 16.83 -6.00
N ALA A 57 -3.63 16.16 -4.89
CA ALA A 57 -4.48 15.10 -4.35
C ALA A 57 -5.87 15.67 -3.98
N GLU A 58 -6.93 14.99 -4.40
CA GLU A 58 -8.32 15.41 -4.14
C GLU A 58 -8.95 14.54 -3.05
N LEU A 59 -8.62 13.25 -3.03
CA LEU A 59 -9.05 12.33 -1.98
C LEU A 59 -7.85 11.54 -1.47
N LEU A 60 -7.82 11.36 -0.16
CA LEU A 60 -6.79 10.64 0.56
C LEU A 60 -7.40 9.41 1.24
N PHE A 61 -6.86 8.24 0.95
CA PHE A 61 -7.24 6.98 1.57
C PHE A 61 -6.06 6.42 2.37
N SER A 62 -6.31 5.89 3.55
CA SER A 62 -5.25 5.36 4.40
C SER A 62 -5.66 4.09 5.13
N SER A 63 -4.69 3.20 5.37
CA SER A 63 -4.79 2.23 6.44
C SER A 63 -4.98 2.96 7.77
N PRO A 64 -5.79 2.43 8.71
CA PRO A 64 -5.99 3.05 10.03
C PRO A 64 -4.79 2.90 10.97
N MET A 65 -3.74 2.17 10.57
CA MET A 65 -2.53 1.98 11.38
C MET A 65 -1.79 3.30 11.56
N LYS A 66 -1.28 3.58 12.78
CA LYS A 66 -0.59 4.84 13.14
C LYS A 66 0.45 5.27 12.13
N ARG A 67 1.31 4.33 11.69
CA ARG A 67 2.36 4.58 10.69
C ARG A 67 1.81 5.11 9.36
N CYS A 68 0.64 4.65 8.93
CA CYS A 68 -0.02 5.13 7.73
C CYS A 68 -0.68 6.50 7.95
N VAL A 69 -1.39 6.66 9.07
CA VAL A 69 -2.05 7.93 9.42
C VAL A 69 -1.01 9.05 9.54
N GLN A 70 0.08 8.83 10.28
CA GLN A 70 1.16 9.81 10.41
C GLN A 70 1.84 10.13 9.06
N THR A 71 2.01 9.13 8.20
CA THR A 71 2.53 9.35 6.83
C THR A 71 1.57 10.22 6.03
N ALA A 72 0.26 9.95 6.10
CA ALA A 72 -0.78 10.71 5.41
C ALA A 72 -0.84 12.17 5.87
N GLU A 73 -0.77 12.41 7.18
CA GLU A 73 -0.75 13.75 7.79
C GLU A 73 0.47 14.59 7.33
N ILE A 74 1.64 13.94 7.16
CA ILE A 74 2.85 14.61 6.69
C ILE A 74 2.74 14.95 5.19
N LEU A 75 2.28 14.00 4.37
CA LEU A 75 2.27 14.15 2.92
C LEU A 75 1.11 15.04 2.43
N CYS A 76 -0.08 14.87 2.98
CA CYS A 76 -1.29 15.57 2.54
C CYS A 76 -2.01 16.25 3.73
N PRO A 77 -1.39 17.25 4.42
CA PRO A 77 -1.92 17.83 5.65
C PRO A 77 -3.22 18.61 5.48
N SER A 78 -3.57 18.97 4.25
CA SER A 78 -4.83 19.66 3.91
C SER A 78 -6.02 18.71 3.74
N LEU A 79 -5.78 17.40 3.68
CA LEU A 79 -6.81 16.38 3.46
C LEU A 79 -7.04 15.53 4.71
N THR A 80 -8.29 15.22 4.99
CA THR A 80 -8.65 14.22 6.00
C THR A 80 -8.71 12.85 5.33
N PRO A 81 -7.95 11.85 5.79
CA PRO A 81 -7.94 10.55 5.15
C PRO A 81 -9.25 9.77 5.41
N TYR A 82 -9.75 9.10 4.39
CA TYR A 82 -10.70 8.01 4.53
C TYR A 82 -9.94 6.80 5.10
N LEU A 83 -10.17 6.47 6.37
CA LEU A 83 -9.58 5.31 7.02
C LEU A 83 -10.33 4.05 6.62
N MET A 84 -9.62 3.09 6.03
CA MET A 84 -10.19 1.85 5.52
C MET A 84 -9.59 0.66 6.27
N GLU A 85 -10.39 -0.04 7.06
CA GLU A 85 -9.95 -1.18 7.89
C GLU A 85 -9.32 -2.29 7.04
N ASP A 86 -9.87 -2.57 5.85
CA ASP A 86 -9.37 -3.60 4.95
C ASP A 86 -8.00 -3.25 4.33
N PHE A 87 -7.46 -2.03 4.56
CA PHE A 87 -6.08 -1.68 4.22
C PHE A 87 -5.09 -1.96 5.35
N ARG A 88 -5.47 -2.53 6.49
CA ARG A 88 -4.51 -2.99 7.50
C ARG A 88 -3.50 -3.94 6.87
N GLU A 89 -2.27 -3.95 7.41
CA GLU A 89 -1.24 -4.91 6.98
C GLU A 89 -1.69 -6.35 7.26
N CYS A 90 -1.03 -7.30 6.63
CA CYS A 90 -1.25 -8.73 6.83
C CYS A 90 -1.09 -9.10 8.30
N ASP A 91 -1.97 -9.95 8.81
CA ASP A 91 -1.79 -10.58 10.12
C ASP A 91 -0.73 -11.67 9.99
N PHE A 92 0.45 -11.42 10.54
CA PHE A 92 1.56 -12.36 10.51
C PHE A 92 1.47 -13.47 11.57
N GLY A 93 0.40 -13.50 12.38
CA GLY A 93 0.13 -14.52 13.38
C GLY A 93 1.33 -14.77 14.30
N ARG A 94 1.83 -16.00 14.36
CA ARG A 94 2.98 -16.38 15.21
C ARG A 94 4.31 -15.73 14.79
N PHE A 95 4.40 -15.15 13.58
CA PHE A 95 5.60 -14.45 13.13
C PHE A 95 5.55 -12.95 13.45
N GLU A 96 4.42 -12.47 13.99
CA GLU A 96 4.25 -11.06 14.36
C GLU A 96 5.40 -10.57 15.24
N TYR A 97 5.95 -9.42 14.85
CA TYR A 97 7.06 -8.70 15.50
C TYR A 97 8.37 -9.49 15.66
N LYS A 98 8.54 -10.60 14.94
CA LYS A 98 9.78 -11.36 14.84
C LYS A 98 10.50 -11.05 13.53
N ASN A 99 11.81 -11.24 13.49
CA ASN A 99 12.59 -11.18 12.27
C ASN A 99 13.15 -12.57 11.92
N TYR A 100 13.86 -12.67 10.80
CA TYR A 100 14.43 -13.93 10.31
C TYR A 100 15.41 -14.60 11.29
N ARG A 101 16.04 -13.80 12.20
CA ARG A 101 16.95 -14.35 13.24
C ARG A 101 16.15 -14.98 14.37
N ASP A 102 15.08 -14.30 14.80
CA ASP A 102 14.18 -14.79 15.85
C ASP A 102 13.44 -16.05 15.41
N LEU A 103 13.21 -16.21 14.09
CA LEU A 103 12.52 -17.34 13.48
C LEU A 103 13.49 -18.43 12.97
N SER A 104 14.80 -18.25 13.16
CA SER A 104 15.79 -19.25 12.74
C SER A 104 15.61 -20.57 13.47
N GLY A 105 15.47 -21.67 12.71
CA GLY A 105 15.20 -23.00 13.26
C GLY A 105 13.74 -23.31 13.58
N ASP A 106 12.82 -22.37 13.40
CA ASP A 106 11.40 -22.65 13.51
C ASP A 106 10.93 -23.43 12.27
N PRO A 107 10.37 -24.66 12.44
CA PRO A 107 9.96 -25.51 11.31
C PRO A 107 8.79 -24.93 10.53
N ASP A 108 7.90 -24.12 11.17
CA ASP A 108 6.81 -23.45 10.48
C ASP A 108 7.33 -22.34 9.60
N TYR A 109 8.34 -21.61 10.06
CA TYR A 109 9.00 -20.57 9.27
C TYR A 109 9.72 -21.19 8.06
N GLN A 110 10.43 -22.29 8.24
CA GLN A 110 11.10 -22.97 7.12
C GLN A 110 10.08 -23.44 6.07
N ARG A 111 8.97 -24.06 6.49
CA ARG A 111 7.90 -24.47 5.57
C ARG A 111 7.30 -23.28 4.81
N TRP A 112 7.11 -22.15 5.50
CA TRP A 112 6.60 -20.95 4.89
C TRP A 112 7.58 -20.39 3.83
N ILE A 113 8.88 -20.35 4.11
CA ILE A 113 9.92 -19.97 3.16
C ILE A 113 9.95 -20.91 1.96
N ASP A 114 9.95 -22.22 2.19
CA ASP A 114 10.00 -23.25 1.12
C ASP A 114 8.77 -23.15 0.19
N SER A 115 7.64 -22.68 0.71
CA SER A 115 6.44 -22.40 -0.08
C SER A 115 6.51 -21.11 -0.88
N MET A 116 7.59 -20.33 -0.79
CA MET A 116 7.72 -18.98 -1.34
C MET A 116 6.60 -18.04 -0.85
N GLY A 117 6.18 -18.18 0.43
CA GLY A 117 5.16 -17.35 1.05
C GLY A 117 3.72 -17.64 0.55
N THR A 118 3.46 -18.78 -0.05
CA THR A 118 2.11 -19.18 -0.49
C THR A 118 1.28 -19.83 0.62
N LEU A 119 1.93 -20.43 1.62
CA LEU A 119 1.24 -20.92 2.81
C LEU A 119 0.75 -19.76 3.68
N PRO A 120 -0.37 -19.93 4.40
CA PRO A 120 -0.80 -18.95 5.39
C PRO A 120 0.24 -18.82 6.53
N PHE A 121 0.31 -17.65 7.14
CA PHE A 121 1.06 -17.47 8.38
C PHE A 121 0.41 -18.33 9.48
N PRO A 122 1.21 -19.05 10.30
CA PRO A 122 0.64 -19.80 11.41
C PRO A 122 -0.16 -18.90 12.36
N ASP A 123 -1.43 -19.24 12.59
CA ASP A 123 -2.39 -18.45 13.36
C ASP A 123 -2.62 -17.01 12.80
N GLY A 124 -2.34 -16.80 11.52
CA GLY A 124 -2.48 -15.52 10.83
C GLY A 124 -3.20 -15.64 9.50
N GLU A 125 -3.02 -14.63 8.66
CA GLU A 125 -3.67 -14.51 7.35
C GLU A 125 -2.92 -15.28 6.26
N SER A 126 -3.65 -15.77 5.26
CA SER A 126 -3.03 -16.17 3.99
C SER A 126 -2.85 -14.97 3.06
N ARG A 127 -1.85 -15.05 2.16
CA ARG A 127 -1.67 -14.04 1.11
C ARG A 127 -2.94 -13.82 0.28
N GLU A 128 -3.68 -14.89 0.02
CA GLU A 128 -4.92 -14.82 -0.76
C GLU A 128 -6.00 -14.00 -0.05
N VAL A 129 -6.28 -14.28 1.23
CA VAL A 129 -7.28 -13.55 2.03
C VAL A 129 -6.88 -12.09 2.16
N PHE A 130 -5.61 -11.83 2.47
CA PHE A 130 -5.04 -10.49 2.54
C PHE A 130 -5.23 -9.71 1.23
N SER A 131 -4.81 -10.29 0.10
CA SER A 131 -4.94 -9.66 -1.22
C SER A 131 -6.39 -9.39 -1.58
N LEU A 132 -7.31 -10.32 -1.30
CA LEU A 132 -8.73 -10.15 -1.59
C LEU A 132 -9.33 -8.94 -0.85
N ARG A 133 -9.04 -8.79 0.47
CA ARG A 133 -9.58 -7.64 1.22
C ARG A 133 -8.95 -6.32 0.79
N CYS A 134 -7.63 -6.27 0.55
CA CYS A 134 -6.96 -5.07 0.05
C CYS A 134 -7.51 -4.63 -1.31
N CYS A 135 -7.68 -5.58 -2.24
CA CYS A 135 -8.26 -5.32 -3.54
C CYS A 135 -9.72 -4.86 -3.45
N SER A 136 -10.52 -5.44 -2.54
CA SER A 136 -11.90 -5.00 -2.29
C SER A 136 -11.94 -3.57 -1.74
N ALA A 137 -11.05 -3.23 -0.80
CA ALA A 137 -10.92 -1.88 -0.29
C ALA A 137 -10.53 -0.88 -1.40
N PHE A 138 -9.58 -1.24 -2.25
CA PHE A 138 -9.18 -0.40 -3.38
C PHE A 138 -10.35 -0.16 -4.35
N LEU A 139 -11.11 -1.20 -4.72
CA LEU A 139 -12.32 -1.06 -5.53
C LEU A 139 -13.34 -0.10 -4.89
N ASN A 140 -13.52 -0.19 -3.58
CA ASN A 140 -14.42 0.71 -2.85
C ASN A 140 -13.92 2.16 -2.90
N ALA A 141 -12.61 2.38 -2.71
CA ALA A 141 -12.00 3.71 -2.82
C ALA A 141 -12.18 4.31 -4.23
N ILE A 142 -12.00 3.51 -5.29
CA ILE A 142 -12.26 3.95 -6.68
C ILE A 142 -13.72 4.36 -6.86
N ARG A 143 -14.68 3.60 -6.33
CA ARG A 143 -16.11 3.96 -6.38
C ARG A 143 -16.42 5.27 -5.64
N ILE A 144 -15.77 5.49 -4.49
CA ILE A 144 -15.86 6.78 -3.78
C ILE A 144 -15.33 7.90 -4.66
N GLY A 145 -14.14 7.75 -5.26
CA GLY A 145 -13.56 8.73 -6.17
C GLY A 145 -14.50 9.07 -7.35
N GLN A 146 -15.09 8.06 -7.97
CA GLN A 146 -16.05 8.24 -9.07
C GLN A 146 -17.32 9.01 -8.62
N ARG A 147 -17.84 8.70 -7.43
CA ARG A 147 -19.01 9.38 -6.85
C ARG A 147 -18.74 10.84 -6.55
N GLU A 148 -17.58 11.12 -5.96
CA GLU A 148 -17.09 12.47 -5.61
C GLU A 148 -16.56 13.24 -6.84
N LYS A 149 -16.46 12.59 -8.02
CA LYS A 149 -15.89 13.12 -9.27
C LYS A 149 -14.44 13.57 -9.12
N ALA A 150 -13.70 12.88 -8.27
CA ALA A 150 -12.27 13.12 -8.06
C ALA A 150 -11.45 12.36 -9.11
N ASP A 151 -10.49 13.04 -9.69
CA ASP A 151 -9.61 12.50 -10.71
C ASP A 151 -8.22 12.13 -10.14
N ARG A 152 -7.92 12.48 -8.87
CA ARG A 152 -6.62 12.26 -8.25
C ARG A 152 -6.75 11.68 -6.84
N LEU A 153 -6.48 10.38 -6.72
CA LEU A 153 -6.61 9.63 -5.48
C LEU A 153 -5.22 9.28 -4.92
N PHE A 154 -5.01 9.56 -3.65
CA PHE A 154 -3.77 9.30 -2.94
C PHE A 154 -3.99 8.21 -1.87
N PHE A 155 -3.15 7.18 -1.87
CA PHE A 155 -3.26 6.02 -0.97
C PHE A 155 -2.01 5.88 -0.13
N VAL A 156 -2.17 5.90 1.19
CA VAL A 156 -1.09 5.60 2.15
C VAL A 156 -1.36 4.25 2.79
N VAL A 157 -0.60 3.26 2.39
CA VAL A 157 -0.86 1.86 2.71
C VAL A 157 0.43 1.10 3.05
N HIS A 158 0.41 -0.21 2.97
CA HIS A 158 1.52 -1.12 3.28
C HIS A 158 2.11 -1.73 2.01
N GLY A 159 3.30 -2.32 2.14
CA GLY A 159 3.97 -2.97 1.01
C GLY A 159 3.14 -4.09 0.40
N GLY A 160 2.57 -4.96 1.24
CA GLY A 160 1.70 -6.05 0.81
C GLY A 160 0.45 -5.57 0.07
N THR A 161 -0.16 -4.46 0.54
CA THR A 161 -1.32 -3.84 -0.12
C THR A 161 -0.98 -3.36 -1.53
N ILE A 162 0.16 -2.67 -1.69
CA ILE A 162 0.62 -2.18 -3.01
C ILE A 162 0.86 -3.36 -3.96
N MET A 163 1.59 -4.39 -3.48
CA MET A 163 1.85 -5.60 -4.25
C MET A 163 0.56 -6.28 -4.70
N SER A 164 -0.44 -6.40 -3.82
CA SER A 164 -1.75 -7.01 -4.14
C SER A 164 -2.53 -6.24 -5.21
N ILE A 165 -2.55 -4.90 -5.10
CA ILE A 165 -3.26 -4.03 -6.05
C ILE A 165 -2.58 -4.10 -7.42
N LEU A 166 -1.25 -3.97 -7.47
CA LEU A 166 -0.52 -3.92 -8.74
C LEU A 166 -0.45 -5.30 -9.42
N GLU A 167 -0.28 -6.39 -8.68
CA GLU A 167 -0.37 -7.75 -9.26
C GLU A 167 -1.71 -7.95 -9.98
N ARG A 168 -2.80 -7.45 -9.41
CA ARG A 168 -4.14 -7.68 -9.94
C ARG A 168 -4.49 -6.82 -11.16
N TRP A 169 -4.06 -5.57 -11.22
CA TRP A 169 -4.54 -4.60 -12.22
C TRP A 169 -3.48 -3.93 -13.07
N ALA A 170 -2.20 -4.12 -12.77
CA ALA A 170 -1.13 -3.48 -13.54
C ALA A 170 -1.02 -3.99 -14.97
N LEU A 171 -0.80 -3.06 -15.92
CA LEU A 171 -0.41 -3.35 -17.29
C LEU A 171 0.87 -2.58 -17.64
N PRO A 172 1.95 -3.27 -18.05
CA PRO A 172 2.05 -4.74 -18.18
C PRO A 172 1.97 -5.46 -16.83
N HIS A 173 1.47 -6.69 -16.85
CA HIS A 173 1.42 -7.54 -15.66
C HIS A 173 2.82 -7.92 -15.17
N ARG A 174 2.99 -7.94 -13.85
CA ARG A 174 4.17 -8.49 -13.15
C ARG A 174 3.71 -9.25 -11.92
N ASP A 175 4.53 -10.20 -11.47
CA ASP A 175 4.24 -11.01 -10.29
C ASP A 175 4.32 -10.19 -9.00
N TYR A 176 3.63 -10.66 -7.96
CA TYR A 176 3.44 -9.99 -6.67
C TYR A 176 4.71 -9.33 -6.12
N TYR A 177 5.80 -10.10 -5.97
CA TYR A 177 7.04 -9.59 -5.38
C TYR A 177 7.84 -8.62 -6.25
N GLU A 178 7.55 -8.55 -7.54
CA GLU A 178 8.18 -7.57 -8.44
C GLU A 178 7.68 -6.13 -8.18
N TRP A 179 6.57 -5.99 -7.45
CA TRP A 179 6.01 -4.71 -7.01
C TRP A 179 6.47 -4.28 -5.62
N GLN A 180 7.47 -4.95 -5.05
CA GLN A 180 7.98 -4.60 -3.73
C GLN A 180 8.66 -3.23 -3.74
N CYS A 181 8.34 -2.39 -2.74
CA CYS A 181 8.95 -1.08 -2.55
C CYS A 181 9.37 -0.86 -1.09
N GLY A 182 10.31 0.08 -0.90
CA GLY A 182 10.77 0.51 0.43
C GLY A 182 9.74 1.37 1.17
N ASN A 183 10.01 1.67 2.44
CA ASN A 183 9.22 2.62 3.21
C ASN A 183 9.37 4.04 2.64
N GLY A 184 8.28 4.78 2.49
CA GLY A 184 8.25 6.09 1.83
C GLY A 184 8.37 6.04 0.31
N CYS A 185 8.47 4.85 -0.28
CA CYS A 185 8.49 4.63 -1.72
C CYS A 185 7.12 4.17 -2.22
N GLY A 186 6.90 4.26 -3.53
CA GLY A 186 5.63 3.86 -4.10
C GLY A 186 5.56 3.99 -5.61
N PHE A 187 4.33 4.11 -6.10
CA PHE A 187 4.04 4.15 -7.53
C PHE A 187 2.94 5.17 -7.83
N THR A 188 3.09 5.85 -8.96
CA THR A 188 1.98 6.53 -9.62
C THR A 188 1.44 5.64 -10.73
N ALA A 189 0.16 5.75 -11.03
CA ALA A 189 -0.49 5.01 -12.10
C ALA A 189 -1.70 5.77 -12.65
N GLU A 190 -2.14 5.40 -13.84
CA GLU A 190 -3.39 5.86 -14.43
C GLU A 190 -4.41 4.72 -14.46
N LEU A 191 -5.58 4.95 -13.90
CA LEU A 191 -6.71 4.02 -13.95
C LEU A 191 -7.41 4.18 -15.29
N CYS A 192 -7.26 3.17 -16.13
CA CYS A 192 -7.86 3.12 -17.47
C CYS A 192 -9.13 2.28 -17.44
N PRO A 193 -10.28 2.83 -17.87
CA PRO A 193 -11.49 2.04 -17.99
C PRO A 193 -11.31 0.85 -18.95
N GLY A 194 -11.71 -0.33 -18.51
CA GLY A 194 -11.79 -1.54 -19.31
C GLY A 194 -13.21 -1.83 -19.79
N GLN A 195 -13.43 -3.01 -20.37
CA GLN A 195 -14.76 -3.50 -20.71
C GLN A 195 -15.44 -4.07 -19.45
N ASP A 196 -16.77 -4.06 -19.42
CA ASP A 196 -17.61 -4.69 -18.37
C ASP A 196 -17.33 -4.23 -16.92
N GLN A 197 -17.16 -2.91 -16.71
CA GLN A 197 -16.84 -2.31 -15.40
C GLN A 197 -15.48 -2.74 -14.82
N ASN A 198 -14.65 -3.40 -15.60
CA ASN A 198 -13.26 -3.65 -15.26
C ASN A 198 -12.41 -2.41 -15.54
N PHE A 199 -11.25 -2.35 -14.92
CA PHE A 199 -10.23 -1.34 -15.20
C PHE A 199 -8.84 -1.99 -15.13
N SER A 200 -7.86 -1.26 -15.60
CA SER A 200 -6.45 -1.58 -15.44
C SER A 200 -5.69 -0.37 -14.93
N LEU A 201 -4.53 -0.59 -14.36
CA LEU A 201 -3.56 0.44 -13.98
C LEU A 201 -2.43 0.44 -15.02
N SER A 202 -2.24 1.55 -15.69
CA SER A 202 -1.20 1.73 -16.72
C SER A 202 -0.33 2.94 -16.40
N ASN A 203 0.69 3.20 -17.21
CA ASN A 203 1.63 4.31 -17.02
C ASN A 203 2.24 4.31 -15.61
N ILE A 204 2.58 3.10 -15.11
CA ILE A 204 3.06 2.92 -13.75
C ILE A 204 4.50 3.40 -13.67
N THR A 205 4.75 4.35 -12.77
CA THR A 205 6.08 4.90 -12.49
C THR A 205 6.40 4.79 -11.02
N SER A 206 7.56 4.24 -10.67
CA SER A 206 8.04 4.16 -9.29
C SER A 206 8.68 5.48 -8.85
N PHE A 207 8.56 5.80 -7.57
CA PHE A 207 9.28 6.87 -6.91
C PHE A 207 9.88 6.41 -5.57
N SER A 208 11.00 7.03 -5.15
CA SER A 208 11.74 6.68 -3.92
C SER A 208 12.47 7.89 -3.37
#